data_64ebd18a6ec5efa09a6fe3ae1b77b6b0
#
_entry.id   64ebd18a6ec5efa09a6fe3ae1b77b6b0
#
_cell.length_a   1.000
_cell.length_b   1.000
_cell.length_c   1.000
_cell.angle_alpha   90.00
_cell.angle_beta   90.00
_cell.angle_gamma   90.00
#
_symmetry.space_group_name_H-M   'P 1'
#
loop_
_entity.id
_entity.type
_entity.pdbx_description
1 polymer ?
#
loop_
_entity_poly.entity_id
_entity_poly.type
_entity_poly.pdbx_seq_one_letter_code
_entity_poly.pdbx_strand_id
1 'polypeptide(L)'
;MLIKKNNMKARLRKGFEYYLRKVLIVFLLFVFIQLRAQIPNYLKGYEKEYAENPHSANLHWFNDAGFGMFIHYGLYSQLGKGEWVQLLDTIPLNEYAKLKDKFTASGFDAGFIVDLAKKAGMQYITITAKHHEGFCLFKTRETDFNSVNSPAKRDLIGEMAAACEKAGLGLFLYYSYAADWKHPYFYARSAGWENARPAYKMQPPEYKYEKPEDFRKYVDFVHAQLKEMLTQYPTIAGIWFDPVMGYYSKPELYPIEETYALIRKLSPRALISFKQGANGTEDFMAPERGGNVRVGDKLPVAQKAYELNKNKPKEICNTMQPHLPGFHGGSTWGYNKAIDGHHLKVKEVHELLQEANQKGCNLLLNIGPLPDGSVHPEDIKTFSSIKK
;
A
#
# COMPACT_ATOMS: atom_id res chain seq x y z
N MET A 1 54.80 49.97 -18.31
CA MET A 1 54.56 48.58 -18.76
C MET A 1 53.70 47.78 -17.74
N LEU A 2 53.81 47.96 -16.46
CA LEU A 2 53.04 47.27 -15.39
C LEU A 2 51.51 47.55 -15.39
N ILE A 3 51.07 48.81 -15.68
CA ILE A 3 49.66 49.17 -15.65
C ILE A 3 48.85 48.45 -16.76
N LYS A 4 49.41 48.24 -17.95
CA LYS A 4 48.73 47.47 -19.04
C LYS A 4 48.57 46.00 -18.69
N LYS A 5 49.49 45.37 -17.95
CA LYS A 5 49.41 43.96 -17.52
C LYS A 5 48.31 43.73 -16.46
N ASN A 6 48.09 44.70 -15.56
CA ASN A 6 47.03 44.61 -14.52
C ASN A 6 45.65 44.77 -15.11
N ASN A 7 45.48 45.67 -16.08
CA ASN A 7 44.16 45.81 -16.78
C ASN A 7 43.79 44.59 -17.63
N MET A 8 44.78 43.91 -18.22
CA MET A 8 44.56 42.68 -19.00
C MET A 8 44.14 41.51 -18.09
N LYS A 9 44.79 41.33 -16.92
CA LYS A 9 44.44 40.33 -15.91
C LYS A 9 43.00 40.55 -15.36
N ALA A 10 42.64 41.81 -15.08
CA ALA A 10 41.31 42.16 -14.60
C ALA A 10 40.21 41.88 -15.65
N ARG A 11 40.48 42.14 -16.95
CA ARG A 11 39.56 41.80 -18.05
C ARG A 11 39.40 40.30 -18.23
N LEU A 12 40.47 39.52 -18.16
CA LEU A 12 40.45 38.07 -18.26
C LEU A 12 39.66 37.44 -17.09
N ARG A 13 39.86 37.96 -15.88
CA ARG A 13 39.12 37.51 -14.69
C ARG A 13 37.63 37.78 -14.78
N LYS A 14 37.23 38.97 -15.23
CA LYS A 14 35.81 39.31 -15.45
C LYS A 14 35.19 38.46 -16.59
N GLY A 15 35.92 38.17 -17.65
CA GLY A 15 35.48 37.29 -18.73
C GLY A 15 35.28 35.85 -18.25
N PHE A 16 36.22 35.35 -17.41
CA PHE A 16 36.14 34.02 -16.83
C PHE A 16 34.94 33.88 -15.84
N GLU A 17 34.76 34.88 -14.96
CA GLU A 17 33.62 34.90 -14.02
C GLU A 17 32.26 34.96 -14.75
N TYR A 18 32.19 35.71 -15.86
CA TYR A 18 31.00 35.77 -16.70
C TYR A 18 30.70 34.44 -17.39
N TYR A 19 31.75 33.75 -17.90
CA TYR A 19 31.63 32.44 -18.51
C TYR A 19 31.21 31.36 -17.49
N LEU A 20 31.79 31.39 -16.31
CA LEU A 20 31.46 30.47 -15.21
C LEU A 20 29.99 30.62 -14.77
N ARG A 21 29.50 31.87 -14.67
CA ARG A 21 28.08 32.15 -14.37
C ARG A 21 27.15 31.60 -15.45
N LYS A 22 27.49 31.75 -16.73
CA LYS A 22 26.67 31.18 -17.83
C LYS A 22 26.66 29.65 -17.81
N VAL A 23 27.81 29.02 -17.60
CA VAL A 23 27.89 27.56 -17.48
C VAL A 23 27.10 27.05 -16.26
N LEU A 24 27.19 27.77 -15.13
CA LEU A 24 26.40 27.43 -13.92
C LEU A 24 24.89 27.56 -14.17
N ILE A 25 24.44 28.63 -14.85
CA ILE A 25 23.03 28.83 -15.22
C ILE A 25 22.56 27.72 -16.18
N VAL A 26 23.33 27.37 -17.19
CA VAL A 26 23.01 26.28 -18.11
C VAL A 26 22.99 24.93 -17.39
N PHE A 27 23.94 24.70 -16.49
CA PHE A 27 23.95 23.49 -15.66
C PHE A 27 22.77 23.44 -14.70
N LEU A 28 22.42 24.55 -14.05
CA LEU A 28 21.23 24.66 -13.21
C LEU A 28 19.93 24.45 -14.02
N LEU A 29 19.82 25.02 -15.23
CA LEU A 29 18.70 24.78 -16.14
C LEU A 29 18.65 23.32 -16.59
N PHE A 30 19.80 22.69 -16.87
CA PHE A 30 19.87 21.27 -17.23
C PHE A 30 19.47 20.36 -16.05
N VAL A 31 19.88 20.71 -14.83
CA VAL A 31 19.48 20.03 -13.59
C VAL A 31 17.97 20.25 -13.32
N PHE A 32 17.44 21.45 -13.56
CA PHE A 32 16.02 21.74 -13.46
C PHE A 32 15.17 21.00 -14.53
N ILE A 33 15.71 20.78 -15.73
CA ILE A 33 15.03 20.00 -16.77
C ILE A 33 15.06 18.50 -16.44
N GLN A 34 16.10 18.00 -15.78
CA GLN A 34 16.15 16.62 -15.30
C GLN A 34 15.31 16.38 -14.02
N LEU A 35 14.98 17.43 -13.26
CA LEU A 35 14.11 17.40 -12.09
C LEU A 35 12.60 17.51 -12.39
N ARG A 36 12.18 17.52 -13.66
CA ARG A 36 10.80 17.15 -13.98
C ARG A 36 10.65 15.70 -13.57
N ALA A 37 9.95 15.45 -12.45
CA ALA A 37 9.63 14.11 -11.98
C ALA A 37 9.12 13.32 -13.20
N GLN A 38 9.87 12.27 -13.56
CA GLN A 38 9.51 11.44 -14.71
C GLN A 38 8.07 10.95 -14.49
N ILE A 39 7.22 11.16 -15.50
CA ILE A 39 5.83 10.70 -15.45
C ILE A 39 5.88 9.18 -15.31
N PRO A 40 5.23 8.60 -14.27
CA PRO A 40 5.17 7.15 -14.13
C PRO A 40 4.59 6.47 -15.37
N ASN A 41 5.15 5.33 -15.76
CA ASN A 41 4.77 4.64 -16.99
C ASN A 41 3.29 4.23 -17.05
N TYR A 42 2.64 4.01 -15.91
CA TYR A 42 1.20 3.71 -15.89
C TYR A 42 0.31 4.92 -16.27
N LEU A 43 0.84 6.15 -16.21
CA LEU A 43 0.16 7.38 -16.63
C LEU A 43 0.44 7.74 -18.11
N LYS A 44 0.98 6.80 -18.89
CA LYS A 44 1.11 6.97 -20.31
C LYS A 44 -0.27 7.15 -20.97
N GLY A 45 -0.43 8.25 -21.69
CA GLY A 45 -1.71 8.69 -22.26
C GLY A 45 -2.39 9.83 -21.47
N TYR A 46 -1.91 10.12 -20.24
CA TYR A 46 -2.40 11.21 -19.39
C TYR A 46 -1.39 12.36 -19.23
N GLU A 47 -0.35 12.42 -20.08
CA GLU A 47 0.79 13.35 -19.94
C GLU A 47 0.36 14.81 -19.91
N LYS A 48 -0.63 15.17 -20.73
CA LYS A 48 -1.14 16.55 -20.79
C LYS A 48 -1.79 16.96 -19.48
N GLU A 49 -2.69 16.12 -18.97
CA GLU A 49 -3.38 16.37 -17.70
C GLU A 49 -2.38 16.33 -16.52
N TYR A 50 -1.41 15.39 -16.57
CA TYR A 50 -0.36 15.31 -15.58
C TYR A 50 0.49 16.58 -15.49
N ALA A 51 0.76 17.23 -16.62
CA ALA A 51 1.51 18.49 -16.64
C ALA A 51 0.74 19.63 -15.98
N GLU A 52 -0.59 19.61 -16.05
CA GLU A 52 -1.47 20.61 -15.44
C GLU A 52 -1.74 20.29 -13.97
N ASN A 53 -2.11 19.05 -13.67
CA ASN A 53 -2.42 18.56 -12.31
C ASN A 53 -2.11 17.05 -12.18
N PRO A 54 -0.95 16.68 -11.59
CA PRO A 54 -0.57 15.28 -11.43
C PRO A 54 -1.57 14.43 -10.63
N HIS A 55 -2.25 15.01 -9.66
CA HIS A 55 -3.26 14.32 -8.86
C HIS A 55 -4.52 14.02 -9.67
N SER A 56 -5.01 15.00 -10.42
CA SER A 56 -6.17 14.84 -11.30
C SER A 56 -5.93 13.75 -12.35
N ALA A 57 -4.77 13.77 -13.01
CA ALA A 57 -4.39 12.76 -13.99
C ALA A 57 -4.36 11.35 -13.38
N ASN A 58 -3.82 11.21 -12.15
CA ASN A 58 -3.79 9.93 -11.47
C ASN A 58 -5.19 9.44 -11.07
N LEU A 59 -6.07 10.34 -10.65
CA LEU A 59 -7.46 10.02 -10.32
C LEU A 59 -8.26 9.62 -11.56
N HIS A 60 -8.06 10.33 -12.67
CA HIS A 60 -8.68 10.01 -13.96
C HIS A 60 -8.24 8.62 -14.44
N TRP A 61 -6.92 8.37 -14.47
CA TRP A 61 -6.40 7.04 -14.80
C TRP A 61 -6.99 5.94 -13.89
N PHE A 62 -7.11 6.18 -12.58
CA PHE A 62 -7.69 5.21 -11.65
C PHE A 62 -9.16 4.91 -11.98
N ASN A 63 -9.95 5.92 -12.36
CA ASN A 63 -11.34 5.74 -12.79
C ASN A 63 -11.46 4.86 -14.05
N ASP A 64 -10.47 4.95 -14.95
CA ASP A 64 -10.45 4.19 -16.21
C ASP A 64 -9.85 2.78 -16.03
N ALA A 65 -9.22 2.50 -14.91
CA ALA A 65 -8.43 1.29 -14.71
C ALA A 65 -9.25 -0.01 -14.71
N GLY A 66 -10.46 0.02 -14.17
CA GLY A 66 -11.44 -1.07 -14.18
C GLY A 66 -11.08 -2.33 -13.39
N PHE A 67 -9.84 -2.83 -13.46
CA PHE A 67 -9.42 -4.09 -12.86
C PHE A 67 -8.00 -4.02 -12.27
N GLY A 68 -7.83 -4.51 -11.04
CA GLY A 68 -6.55 -4.59 -10.33
C GLY A 68 -6.37 -5.91 -9.58
N MET A 69 -5.11 -6.24 -9.26
CA MET A 69 -4.73 -7.36 -8.40
C MET A 69 -4.46 -6.85 -6.99
N PHE A 70 -5.05 -7.50 -5.97
CA PHE A 70 -4.63 -7.32 -4.60
C PHE A 70 -3.70 -8.47 -4.18
N ILE A 71 -2.72 -8.20 -3.32
CA ILE A 71 -1.78 -9.22 -2.83
C ILE A 71 -1.70 -9.09 -1.31
N HIS A 72 -2.20 -10.12 -0.60
CA HIS A 72 -2.00 -10.26 0.83
C HIS A 72 -0.89 -11.27 1.11
N TYR A 73 0.32 -10.79 1.35
CA TYR A 73 1.49 -11.61 1.65
C TYR A 73 2.18 -11.12 2.93
N GLY A 74 2.59 -12.03 3.79
CA GLY A 74 3.23 -11.75 5.07
C GLY A 74 3.64 -13.02 5.80
N LEU A 75 4.00 -12.91 7.08
CA LEU A 75 4.39 -14.07 7.90
C LEU A 75 3.24 -15.06 8.07
N TYR A 76 1.99 -14.59 8.08
CA TYR A 76 0.79 -15.41 8.17
C TYR A 76 0.68 -16.45 7.05
N SER A 77 1.23 -16.18 5.88
CA SER A 77 1.23 -17.16 4.76
C SER A 77 1.93 -18.45 5.15
N GLN A 78 2.95 -18.41 6.03
CA GLN A 78 3.66 -19.59 6.53
C GLN A 78 2.76 -20.53 7.35
N LEU A 79 1.69 -20.00 7.93
CA LEU A 79 0.75 -20.76 8.76
C LEU A 79 -0.42 -21.34 7.95
N GLY A 80 -0.70 -20.80 6.76
CA GLY A 80 -1.74 -21.27 5.87
C GLY A 80 -3.16 -21.23 6.43
N LYS A 81 -3.45 -20.19 7.26
CA LYS A 81 -4.75 -19.97 7.92
C LYS A 81 -5.31 -18.56 7.72
N GLY A 82 -4.82 -17.84 6.72
CA GLY A 82 -5.20 -16.46 6.44
C GLY A 82 -4.49 -15.42 7.32
N GLU A 83 -4.69 -14.16 6.99
CA GLU A 83 -3.93 -13.03 7.54
C GLU A 83 -4.31 -12.66 8.99
N TRP A 84 -5.46 -13.11 9.48
CA TRP A 84 -5.91 -12.89 10.86
C TRP A 84 -5.47 -13.97 11.85
N VAL A 85 -4.69 -14.97 11.42
CA VAL A 85 -4.35 -16.15 12.21
C VAL A 85 -3.72 -15.81 13.57
N GLN A 86 -2.85 -14.80 13.66
CA GLN A 86 -2.24 -14.40 14.93
C GLN A 86 -3.30 -13.95 15.94
N LEU A 87 -4.31 -13.22 15.51
CA LEU A 87 -5.39 -12.72 16.37
C LEU A 87 -6.36 -13.83 16.73
N LEU A 88 -6.82 -14.62 15.73
CA LEU A 88 -7.85 -15.65 15.89
C LEU A 88 -7.37 -16.83 16.75
N ASP A 89 -6.16 -17.31 16.48
CA ASP A 89 -5.54 -18.40 17.24
C ASP A 89 -4.83 -17.88 18.52
N THR A 90 -4.86 -16.56 18.76
CA THR A 90 -4.21 -15.91 19.92
C THR A 90 -2.74 -16.32 20.07
N ILE A 91 -2.00 -16.41 18.95
CA ILE A 91 -0.61 -16.85 18.93
C ILE A 91 0.24 -15.83 19.71
N PRO A 92 1.01 -16.27 20.73
CA PRO A 92 1.84 -15.36 21.53
C PRO A 92 2.77 -14.51 20.67
N LEU A 93 2.92 -13.23 21.06
CA LEU A 93 3.68 -12.25 20.28
C LEU A 93 5.10 -12.70 19.94
N ASN A 94 5.80 -13.25 20.94
CA ASN A 94 7.17 -13.77 20.80
C ASN A 94 7.25 -15.03 19.91
N GLU A 95 6.23 -15.89 19.93
CA GLU A 95 6.17 -17.07 19.05
C GLU A 95 5.88 -16.66 17.61
N TYR A 96 4.93 -15.76 17.41
CA TYR A 96 4.63 -15.25 16.07
C TYR A 96 5.85 -14.53 15.44
N ALA A 97 6.57 -13.75 16.23
CA ALA A 97 7.75 -13.03 15.75
C ALA A 97 8.87 -13.95 15.22
N LYS A 98 8.97 -15.20 15.70
CA LYS A 98 9.94 -16.20 15.21
C LYS A 98 9.69 -16.62 13.75
N LEU A 99 8.48 -16.39 13.21
CA LEU A 99 8.18 -16.67 11.80
C LEU A 99 9.08 -15.85 10.85
N LYS A 100 9.51 -14.65 11.27
CA LYS A 100 10.49 -13.85 10.52
C LYS A 100 11.76 -14.65 10.20
N ASP A 101 12.23 -15.47 11.13
CA ASP A 101 13.49 -16.22 10.99
C ASP A 101 13.40 -17.36 9.96
N LYS A 102 12.19 -17.65 9.47
CA LYS A 102 11.89 -18.63 8.42
C LYS A 102 11.38 -17.99 7.13
N PHE A 103 11.23 -16.68 7.11
CA PHE A 103 10.68 -15.96 5.95
C PHE A 103 11.75 -15.80 4.86
N THR A 104 11.70 -16.63 3.82
CA THR A 104 12.66 -16.66 2.70
C THR A 104 12.16 -15.93 1.47
N ALA A 105 10.84 -15.88 1.25
CA ALA A 105 10.21 -15.38 0.02
C ALA A 105 10.89 -15.91 -1.26
N SER A 106 11.35 -17.19 -1.23
CA SER A 106 12.17 -17.77 -2.30
C SER A 106 11.43 -17.96 -3.62
N GLY A 107 10.10 -18.08 -3.58
CA GLY A 107 9.23 -18.17 -4.74
C GLY A 107 8.59 -16.84 -5.16
N PHE A 108 8.83 -15.73 -4.41
CA PHE A 108 8.30 -14.42 -4.77
C PHE A 108 9.04 -13.87 -6.00
N ASP A 109 8.28 -13.73 -7.10
CA ASP A 109 8.77 -13.18 -8.36
C ASP A 109 7.87 -12.02 -8.80
N ALA A 110 8.32 -10.79 -8.56
CA ALA A 110 7.57 -9.56 -8.88
C ALA A 110 7.32 -9.45 -10.40
N GLY A 111 8.28 -9.87 -11.24
CA GLY A 111 8.13 -9.86 -12.69
C GLY A 111 7.02 -10.80 -13.15
N PHE A 112 7.02 -12.04 -12.66
CA PHE A 112 5.99 -13.03 -12.96
C PHE A 112 4.60 -12.57 -12.51
N ILE A 113 4.47 -12.03 -11.28
CA ILE A 113 3.20 -11.53 -10.73
C ILE A 113 2.64 -10.39 -11.61
N VAL A 114 3.48 -9.43 -11.97
CA VAL A 114 3.11 -8.29 -12.82
C VAL A 114 2.71 -8.75 -14.23
N ASP A 115 3.44 -9.68 -14.82
CA ASP A 115 3.11 -10.26 -16.13
C ASP A 115 1.79 -11.02 -16.10
N LEU A 116 1.52 -11.77 -15.02
CA LEU A 116 0.24 -12.48 -14.82
C LEU A 116 -0.92 -11.48 -14.69
N ALA A 117 -0.77 -10.44 -13.89
CA ALA A 117 -1.76 -9.38 -13.75
C ALA A 117 -2.06 -8.70 -15.11
N LYS A 118 -1.01 -8.35 -15.84
CA LYS A 118 -1.14 -7.73 -17.18
C LYS A 118 -1.83 -8.63 -18.20
N LYS A 119 -1.52 -9.93 -18.20
CA LYS A 119 -2.17 -10.93 -19.06
C LYS A 119 -3.66 -11.06 -18.74
N ALA A 120 -4.04 -10.97 -17.47
CA ALA A 120 -5.43 -10.95 -17.02
C ALA A 120 -6.17 -9.63 -17.34
N GLY A 121 -5.50 -8.62 -17.89
CA GLY A 121 -6.09 -7.30 -18.22
C GLY A 121 -6.09 -6.30 -17.08
N MET A 122 -5.40 -6.59 -15.97
CA MET A 122 -5.30 -5.70 -14.83
C MET A 122 -4.40 -4.48 -15.14
N GLN A 123 -4.76 -3.33 -14.59
CA GLN A 123 -4.07 -2.06 -14.81
C GLN A 123 -3.24 -1.61 -13.60
N TYR A 124 -3.48 -2.20 -12.44
CA TYR A 124 -2.76 -1.88 -11.21
C TYR A 124 -2.66 -3.07 -10.26
N ILE A 125 -1.76 -2.93 -9.30
CA ILE A 125 -1.56 -3.87 -8.19
C ILE A 125 -1.65 -3.09 -6.87
N THR A 126 -2.33 -3.66 -5.88
CA THR A 126 -2.26 -3.25 -4.48
C THR A 126 -1.59 -4.37 -3.70
N ILE A 127 -0.54 -4.07 -2.92
CA ILE A 127 0.20 -5.09 -2.13
C ILE A 127 0.32 -4.66 -0.67
N THR A 128 0.20 -5.61 0.25
CA THR A 128 0.43 -5.37 1.69
C THR A 128 1.89 -5.01 1.95
N ALA A 129 2.21 -3.72 2.04
CA ALA A 129 3.53 -3.28 2.49
C ALA A 129 3.74 -3.60 3.98
N LYS A 130 2.70 -3.42 4.81
CA LYS A 130 2.61 -3.84 6.20
C LYS A 130 1.17 -4.22 6.54
N HIS A 131 0.93 -5.45 6.98
CA HIS A 131 -0.37 -5.90 7.50
C HIS A 131 -0.44 -5.75 9.05
N HIS A 132 -1.54 -6.14 9.68
CA HIS A 132 -1.82 -5.97 11.12
C HIS A 132 -0.78 -6.64 12.04
N GLU A 133 -0.10 -7.68 11.56
CA GLU A 133 0.98 -8.37 12.26
C GLU A 133 2.24 -7.51 12.49
N GLY A 134 2.34 -6.36 11.79
CA GLY A 134 3.44 -5.42 11.87
C GLY A 134 4.67 -5.78 11.06
N PHE A 135 4.69 -6.90 10.32
CA PHE A 135 5.81 -7.28 9.46
C PHE A 135 5.81 -6.46 8.17
N CYS A 136 6.97 -5.85 7.86
CA CYS A 136 7.12 -4.98 6.70
C CYS A 136 7.76 -5.72 5.52
N LEU A 137 7.12 -5.69 4.34
CA LEU A 137 7.69 -6.26 3.11
C LEU A 137 8.66 -5.31 2.39
N PHE A 138 8.93 -4.14 2.96
CA PHE A 138 9.78 -3.10 2.42
C PHE A 138 10.99 -2.79 3.32
N LYS A 139 11.98 -2.15 2.73
CA LYS A 139 13.16 -1.68 3.45
C LYS A 139 12.78 -0.51 4.35
N THR A 140 12.81 -0.73 5.67
CA THR A 140 12.56 0.30 6.69
C THR A 140 13.65 0.28 7.75
N ARG A 141 13.93 1.46 8.33
CA ARG A 141 14.84 1.65 9.47
C ARG A 141 14.09 1.71 10.81
N GLU A 142 12.77 1.84 10.74
CA GLU A 142 11.92 2.03 11.92
C GLU A 142 11.73 0.74 12.72
N THR A 143 11.97 -0.42 12.10
CA THR A 143 11.91 -1.73 12.76
C THR A 143 12.75 -2.76 12.03
N ASP A 144 13.33 -3.71 12.78
CA ASP A 144 13.99 -4.90 12.21
C ASP A 144 13.00 -6.01 11.84
N PHE A 145 11.72 -5.82 12.11
CA PHE A 145 10.65 -6.76 11.77
C PHE A 145 10.21 -6.57 10.31
N ASN A 146 11.12 -6.88 9.39
CA ASN A 146 10.94 -6.67 7.96
C ASN A 146 11.63 -7.74 7.11
N SER A 147 11.29 -7.80 5.82
CA SER A 147 11.78 -8.78 4.85
C SER A 147 13.30 -8.66 4.58
N VAL A 148 13.85 -7.45 4.67
CA VAL A 148 15.29 -7.22 4.47
C VAL A 148 16.12 -7.81 5.61
N ASN A 149 15.57 -7.79 6.84
CA ASN A 149 16.20 -8.33 8.04
C ASN A 149 15.74 -9.77 8.37
N SER A 150 15.04 -10.42 7.44
CA SER A 150 14.71 -11.86 7.46
C SER A 150 15.70 -12.66 6.60
N PRO A 151 15.62 -13.99 6.53
CA PRO A 151 16.37 -14.80 5.57
C PRO A 151 16.15 -14.43 4.09
N ALA A 152 15.03 -13.79 3.75
CA ALA A 152 14.78 -13.29 2.40
C ALA A 152 15.83 -12.27 1.93
N LYS A 153 16.30 -11.37 2.83
CA LYS A 153 17.27 -10.30 2.52
C LYS A 153 16.84 -9.43 1.33
N ARG A 154 15.53 -9.25 1.13
CA ARG A 154 14.95 -8.61 -0.06
C ARG A 154 13.97 -7.51 0.34
N ASP A 155 13.96 -6.45 -0.47
CA ASP A 155 12.95 -5.39 -0.47
C ASP A 155 11.85 -5.75 -1.48
N LEU A 156 10.85 -6.52 -1.05
CA LEU A 156 9.82 -7.05 -1.95
C LEU A 156 8.94 -5.95 -2.54
N ILE A 157 8.72 -4.85 -1.80
CA ILE A 157 7.99 -3.69 -2.30
C ILE A 157 8.82 -2.94 -3.35
N GLY A 158 10.13 -2.78 -3.14
CA GLY A 158 11.02 -2.19 -4.13
C GLY A 158 11.06 -2.98 -5.44
N GLU A 159 11.10 -4.31 -5.34
CA GLU A 159 11.03 -5.20 -6.52
C GLU A 159 9.69 -5.07 -7.26
N MET A 160 8.57 -5.03 -6.52
CA MET A 160 7.24 -4.84 -7.10
C MET A 160 7.11 -3.47 -7.75
N ALA A 161 7.61 -2.39 -7.12
CA ALA A 161 7.58 -1.05 -7.67
C ALA A 161 8.35 -0.96 -9.00
N ALA A 162 9.54 -1.58 -9.07
CA ALA A 162 10.33 -1.63 -10.29
C ALA A 162 9.65 -2.43 -11.40
N ALA A 163 9.04 -3.57 -11.07
CA ALA A 163 8.32 -4.41 -12.02
C ALA A 163 7.06 -3.73 -12.57
N CYS A 164 6.26 -3.09 -11.71
CA CYS A 164 5.08 -2.32 -12.10
C CYS A 164 5.45 -1.15 -12.99
N GLU A 165 6.46 -0.36 -12.62
CA GLU A 165 6.93 0.76 -13.44
C GLU A 165 7.37 0.29 -14.82
N LYS A 166 8.18 -0.77 -14.90
CA LYS A 166 8.61 -1.35 -16.18
C LYS A 166 7.45 -1.80 -17.06
N ALA A 167 6.41 -2.38 -16.47
CA ALA A 167 5.26 -2.93 -17.18
C ALA A 167 4.18 -1.89 -17.51
N GLY A 168 4.24 -0.70 -16.91
CA GLY A 168 3.22 0.35 -17.02
C GLY A 168 1.94 0.02 -16.23
N LEU A 169 2.07 -0.65 -15.06
CA LEU A 169 0.99 -0.86 -14.11
C LEU A 169 1.13 0.10 -12.93
N GLY A 170 0.00 0.61 -12.41
CA GLY A 170 0.00 1.38 -11.17
C GLY A 170 0.26 0.49 -9.96
N LEU A 171 0.94 0.99 -8.94
CA LEU A 171 1.17 0.28 -7.68
C LEU A 171 0.60 1.09 -6.51
N PHE A 172 -0.33 0.48 -5.77
CA PHE A 172 -0.78 0.98 -4.47
C PHE A 172 -0.14 0.17 -3.35
N LEU A 173 0.24 0.86 -2.27
CA LEU A 173 0.75 0.22 -1.08
C LEU A 173 -0.35 0.18 -0.02
N TYR A 174 -0.84 -1.05 0.27
CA TYR A 174 -1.67 -1.27 1.44
C TYR A 174 -0.81 -1.10 2.70
N TYR A 175 -1.33 -0.32 3.63
CA TYR A 175 -0.68 -0.08 4.91
C TYR A 175 -1.67 -0.20 6.06
N SER A 176 -1.41 -1.13 6.96
CA SER A 176 -2.18 -1.27 8.19
C SER A 176 -1.91 -0.08 9.12
N TYR A 177 -2.78 0.95 9.00
CA TYR A 177 -2.69 2.19 9.76
C TYR A 177 -3.38 2.08 11.12
N ALA A 178 -4.56 1.47 11.16
CA ALA A 178 -5.37 1.42 12.36
C ALA A 178 -5.42 0.02 13.01
N ALA A 179 -4.39 -0.79 12.78
CA ALA A 179 -4.04 -1.99 13.53
C ALA A 179 -2.54 -2.26 13.45
N ASP A 180 -1.94 -2.59 14.58
CA ASP A 180 -0.57 -3.09 14.65
C ASP A 180 -0.42 -3.96 15.92
N TRP A 181 -0.44 -5.28 15.72
CA TRP A 181 -0.37 -6.22 16.84
C TRP A 181 1.04 -6.35 17.42
N LYS A 182 2.04 -5.81 16.74
CA LYS A 182 3.45 -5.85 17.16
C LYS A 182 3.91 -4.57 17.85
N HIS A 183 3.42 -3.40 17.40
CA HIS A 183 3.97 -2.12 17.86
C HIS A 183 3.67 -1.86 19.33
N PRO A 184 4.67 -1.53 20.18
CA PRO A 184 4.50 -1.39 21.62
C PRO A 184 3.42 -0.39 22.03
N TYR A 185 3.31 0.71 21.31
CA TYR A 185 2.45 1.84 21.64
C TYR A 185 1.14 1.89 20.84
N PHE A 186 0.76 0.81 20.13
CA PHE A 186 -0.60 0.69 19.63
C PHE A 186 -1.56 0.47 20.82
N TYR A 187 -2.78 0.97 20.76
CA TYR A 187 -3.70 0.91 21.89
C TYR A 187 -4.19 -0.50 22.24
N ALA A 188 -4.65 -0.68 23.49
CA ALA A 188 -5.08 -1.97 24.00
C ALA A 188 -6.52 -2.32 23.55
N ARG A 189 -6.86 -3.62 23.51
CA ARG A 189 -8.24 -4.12 23.27
C ARG A 189 -9.28 -3.42 24.12
N SER A 190 -9.00 -3.29 25.42
CA SER A 190 -9.88 -2.65 26.40
C SER A 190 -10.17 -1.18 26.13
N ALA A 191 -9.40 -0.55 25.25
CA ALA A 191 -9.59 0.85 24.88
C ALA A 191 -10.75 1.09 23.90
N GLY A 192 -11.35 0.04 23.29
CA GLY A 192 -12.57 0.22 22.51
C GLY A 192 -12.74 -0.65 21.27
N TRP A 193 -11.68 -1.31 20.77
CA TRP A 193 -11.79 -2.23 19.64
C TRP A 193 -11.21 -3.61 20.00
N GLU A 194 -12.06 -4.63 19.96
CA GLU A 194 -11.66 -5.98 20.36
C GLU A 194 -10.52 -6.60 19.51
N ASN A 195 -10.39 -6.16 18.24
CA ASN A 195 -9.35 -6.64 17.35
C ASN A 195 -8.08 -5.76 17.34
N ALA A 196 -8.00 -4.75 18.21
CA ALA A 196 -6.81 -3.91 18.36
C ALA A 196 -5.57 -4.71 18.75
N ARG A 197 -5.75 -5.79 19.49
CA ARG A 197 -4.73 -6.74 19.94
C ARG A 197 -5.30 -8.15 20.03
N PRO A 198 -4.51 -9.22 19.88
CA PRO A 198 -4.93 -10.58 20.24
C PRO A 198 -5.33 -10.67 21.73
N ALA A 199 -6.27 -11.58 22.05
CA ALA A 199 -6.81 -11.75 23.41
C ALA A 199 -5.88 -12.55 24.32
N TYR A 200 -4.66 -12.07 24.54
CA TYR A 200 -3.69 -12.74 25.40
C TYR A 200 -4.19 -12.83 26.85
N LYS A 201 -3.98 -13.98 27.50
CA LYS A 201 -4.31 -14.16 28.93
C LYS A 201 -3.53 -13.21 29.84
N MET A 202 -2.27 -12.97 29.50
CA MET A 202 -1.41 -11.96 30.12
C MET A 202 -0.90 -11.02 29.04
N GLN A 203 -0.92 -9.74 29.33
CA GLN A 203 -0.42 -8.75 28.39
C GLN A 203 1.09 -8.94 28.19
N PRO A 204 1.54 -9.02 26.93
CA PRO A 204 2.97 -9.09 26.64
C PRO A 204 3.73 -7.89 27.25
N PRO A 205 4.91 -8.09 27.84
CA PRO A 205 5.70 -7.01 28.45
C PRO A 205 6.20 -5.98 27.41
N GLU A 206 6.16 -6.33 26.15
CA GLU A 206 6.46 -5.44 25.03
C GLU A 206 5.41 -4.35 24.83
N TYR A 207 4.17 -4.54 25.26
CA TYR A 207 3.09 -3.56 25.12
C TYR A 207 3.21 -2.47 26.20
N LYS A 208 3.41 -1.23 25.75
CA LYS A 208 3.74 -0.06 26.57
C LYS A 208 2.72 1.06 26.48
N TYR A 209 1.59 0.82 25.81
CA TYR A 209 0.49 1.79 25.74
C TYR A 209 -0.24 1.80 27.09
N GLU A 210 -0.23 2.92 27.80
CA GLU A 210 -0.90 3.10 29.09
C GLU A 210 -1.97 4.22 29.01
N LYS A 211 -1.71 5.27 28.21
CA LYS A 211 -2.56 6.45 28.09
C LYS A 211 -2.61 6.97 26.65
N PRO A 212 -3.63 7.77 26.28
CA PRO A 212 -3.82 8.25 24.91
C PRO A 212 -2.59 8.93 24.31
N GLU A 213 -1.82 9.69 25.08
CA GLU A 213 -0.63 10.39 24.61
C GLU A 213 0.49 9.46 24.14
N ASP A 214 0.54 8.24 24.65
CA ASP A 214 1.52 7.24 24.19
C ASP A 214 1.31 6.82 22.74
N PHE A 215 0.08 6.94 22.23
CA PHE A 215 -0.24 6.60 20.87
C PHE A 215 0.51 7.48 19.85
N ARG A 216 0.91 8.69 20.23
CA ARG A 216 1.73 9.57 19.37
C ARG A 216 3.01 8.87 18.91
N LYS A 217 3.63 8.04 19.72
CA LYS A 217 4.83 7.25 19.36
C LYS A 217 4.53 6.25 18.23
N TYR A 218 3.31 5.70 18.19
CA TYR A 218 2.86 4.89 17.06
C TYR A 218 2.62 5.73 15.81
N VAL A 219 1.99 6.88 15.94
CA VAL A 219 1.77 7.81 14.81
C VAL A 219 3.09 8.27 14.21
N ASP A 220 4.07 8.62 15.03
CA ASP A 220 5.41 9.03 14.57
C ASP A 220 6.11 7.89 13.80
N PHE A 221 6.01 6.65 14.28
CA PHE A 221 6.48 5.46 13.57
C PHE A 221 5.79 5.30 12.20
N VAL A 222 4.46 5.45 12.14
CA VAL A 222 3.71 5.40 10.87
C VAL A 222 4.17 6.49 9.92
N HIS A 223 4.31 7.73 10.39
CA HIS A 223 4.74 8.86 9.56
C HIS A 223 6.17 8.67 9.02
N ALA A 224 7.07 8.11 9.84
CA ALA A 224 8.43 7.79 9.40
C ALA A 224 8.41 6.72 8.29
N GLN A 225 7.63 5.65 8.45
CA GLN A 225 7.48 4.61 7.42
C GLN A 225 6.81 5.12 6.14
N LEU A 226 5.77 5.96 6.23
CA LEU A 226 5.16 6.60 5.05
C LEU A 226 6.17 7.47 4.29
N LYS A 227 7.00 8.23 5.02
CA LYS A 227 8.08 9.01 4.42
C LYS A 227 9.10 8.12 3.72
N GLU A 228 9.49 7.02 4.32
CA GLU A 228 10.39 6.04 3.69
C GLU A 228 9.79 5.49 2.40
N MET A 229 8.56 4.98 2.41
CA MET A 229 7.90 4.39 1.24
C MET A 229 7.73 5.40 0.10
N LEU A 230 7.23 6.60 0.39
CA LEU A 230 6.99 7.64 -0.62
C LEU A 230 8.28 8.21 -1.22
N THR A 231 9.40 8.09 -0.51
CA THR A 231 10.73 8.52 -0.98
C THR A 231 11.44 7.40 -1.75
N GLN A 232 11.36 6.16 -1.27
CA GLN A 232 12.04 5.02 -1.89
C GLN A 232 11.34 4.55 -3.17
N TYR A 233 10.01 4.69 -3.23
CA TYR A 233 9.18 4.21 -4.36
C TYR A 233 8.41 5.36 -5.00
N PRO A 234 9.10 6.29 -5.69
CA PRO A 234 8.49 7.54 -6.16
C PRO A 234 7.45 7.36 -7.26
N THR A 235 7.29 6.18 -7.84
CA THR A 235 6.33 5.90 -8.94
C THR A 235 5.03 5.26 -8.48
N ILE A 236 4.84 4.99 -7.18
CA ILE A 236 3.58 4.39 -6.69
C ILE A 236 2.37 5.28 -6.98
N ALA A 237 1.22 4.65 -7.26
CA ALA A 237 -0.03 5.34 -7.54
C ALA A 237 -0.70 5.90 -6.27
N GLY A 238 -0.52 5.25 -5.12
CA GLY A 238 -1.11 5.74 -3.87
C GLY A 238 -0.90 4.84 -2.66
N ILE A 239 -1.55 5.23 -1.57
CA ILE A 239 -1.57 4.53 -0.28
C ILE A 239 -3.01 4.06 0.01
N TRP A 240 -3.13 2.80 0.39
CA TRP A 240 -4.38 2.14 0.74
C TRP A 240 -4.38 1.77 2.22
N PHE A 241 -5.11 2.52 3.04
CA PHE A 241 -5.15 2.34 4.49
C PHE A 241 -6.20 1.34 4.95
N ASP A 242 -5.87 0.61 6.02
CA ASP A 242 -6.73 -0.34 6.73
C ASP A 242 -6.26 -0.52 8.19
N PRO A 243 -7.07 -1.10 9.07
CA PRO A 243 -8.52 -1.30 8.99
C PRO A 243 -9.28 -0.06 9.46
N VAL A 244 -10.32 0.34 8.76
CA VAL A 244 -11.05 1.56 9.12
C VAL A 244 -11.80 1.43 10.46
N MET A 245 -12.16 0.20 10.88
CA MET A 245 -12.83 -0.04 12.15
C MET A 245 -11.96 0.32 13.36
N GLY A 246 -10.66 0.12 13.26
CA GLY A 246 -9.71 0.56 14.29
C GLY A 246 -9.70 2.08 14.48
N TYR A 247 -9.81 2.83 13.36
CA TYR A 247 -9.98 4.28 13.39
C TYR A 247 -11.37 4.67 13.96
N TYR A 248 -12.46 4.09 13.49
CA TYR A 248 -13.81 4.45 13.95
C TYR A 248 -14.03 4.19 15.44
N SER A 249 -13.30 3.23 16.00
CA SER A 249 -13.37 2.91 17.44
C SER A 249 -12.66 3.92 18.32
N LYS A 250 -11.66 4.63 17.78
CA LYS A 250 -10.81 5.59 18.51
C LYS A 250 -10.32 6.73 17.61
N PRO A 251 -11.25 7.48 16.97
CA PRO A 251 -10.88 8.49 15.98
C PRO A 251 -9.99 9.60 16.56
N GLU A 252 -10.14 9.89 17.86
CA GLU A 252 -9.35 10.91 18.57
C GLU A 252 -7.84 10.62 18.66
N LEU A 253 -7.45 9.35 18.46
CA LEU A 253 -6.04 8.97 18.49
C LEU A 253 -5.32 9.22 17.15
N TYR A 254 -6.06 9.36 16.05
CA TYR A 254 -5.51 9.39 14.70
C TYR A 254 -5.54 10.82 14.11
N PRO A 255 -4.39 11.48 13.95
CA PRO A 255 -4.30 12.78 13.28
C PRO A 255 -4.41 12.61 11.75
N ILE A 256 -5.61 12.32 11.26
CA ILE A 256 -5.87 11.99 9.84
C ILE A 256 -5.43 13.13 8.92
N GLU A 257 -5.72 14.38 9.27
CA GLU A 257 -5.33 15.56 8.50
C GLU A 257 -3.81 15.68 8.37
N GLU A 258 -3.08 15.46 9.47
CA GLU A 258 -1.61 15.48 9.49
C GLU A 258 -1.04 14.36 8.62
N THR A 259 -1.59 13.15 8.73
CA THR A 259 -1.16 11.98 7.97
C THR A 259 -1.38 12.18 6.47
N TYR A 260 -2.56 12.67 6.06
CA TYR A 260 -2.85 12.91 4.64
C TYR A 260 -2.06 14.08 4.08
N ALA A 261 -1.88 15.17 4.86
CA ALA A 261 -1.03 16.28 4.47
C ALA A 261 0.43 15.86 4.24
N LEU A 262 0.96 14.96 5.07
CA LEU A 262 2.29 14.37 4.88
C LEU A 262 2.40 13.64 3.52
N ILE A 263 1.42 12.80 3.19
CA ILE A 263 1.39 12.07 1.91
C ILE A 263 1.32 13.03 0.74
N ARG A 264 0.38 13.99 0.76
CA ARG A 264 0.19 15.00 -0.30
C ARG A 264 1.45 15.86 -0.50
N LYS A 265 2.16 16.20 0.58
CA LYS A 265 3.43 16.94 0.52
C LYS A 265 4.54 16.13 -0.13
N LEU A 266 4.67 14.85 0.19
CA LEU A 266 5.76 13.98 -0.30
C LEU A 266 5.49 13.46 -1.71
N SER A 267 4.25 13.19 -2.04
CA SER A 267 3.80 12.71 -3.35
C SER A 267 2.47 13.37 -3.73
N PRO A 268 2.49 14.58 -4.33
CA PRO A 268 1.27 15.34 -4.64
C PRO A 268 0.27 14.59 -5.53
N ARG A 269 0.73 13.65 -6.35
CA ARG A 269 -0.14 12.85 -7.21
C ARG A 269 -0.75 11.62 -6.53
N ALA A 270 -0.14 11.11 -5.41
CA ALA A 270 -0.55 9.86 -4.79
C ALA A 270 -2.01 9.90 -4.34
N LEU A 271 -2.77 8.88 -4.71
CA LEU A 271 -4.15 8.70 -4.25
C LEU A 271 -4.16 8.09 -2.84
N ILE A 272 -5.18 8.43 -2.07
CA ILE A 272 -5.40 7.93 -0.72
C ILE A 272 -6.76 7.26 -0.64
N SER A 273 -6.79 6.01 -0.16
CA SER A 273 -8.01 5.32 0.23
C SER A 273 -7.94 4.85 1.68
N PHE A 274 -9.05 4.90 2.37
CA PHE A 274 -9.20 4.32 3.70
C PHE A 274 -10.59 3.69 3.82
N LYS A 275 -10.80 2.56 3.09
CA LYS A 275 -12.09 1.85 3.02
C LYS A 275 -13.23 2.79 2.61
N GLN A 276 -14.20 3.02 3.50
CA GLN A 276 -15.32 3.95 3.27
C GLN A 276 -15.03 5.41 3.69
N GLY A 277 -13.77 5.69 4.08
CA GLY A 277 -13.25 7.01 4.39
C GLY A 277 -13.14 7.32 5.87
N ALA A 278 -12.50 8.45 6.18
CA ALA A 278 -12.32 8.98 7.52
C ALA A 278 -12.84 10.43 7.61
N ASN A 279 -12.28 11.36 6.83
CA ASN A 279 -12.58 12.79 6.95
C ASN A 279 -13.13 13.44 5.66
N GLY A 280 -13.30 12.66 4.58
CA GLY A 280 -13.82 13.15 3.30
C GLY A 280 -12.76 13.68 2.33
N THR A 281 -11.46 13.56 2.65
CA THR A 281 -10.36 13.96 1.75
C THR A 281 -9.67 12.77 1.08
N GLU A 282 -10.18 11.56 1.29
CA GLU A 282 -9.81 10.37 0.53
C GLU A 282 -10.18 10.55 -0.95
N ASP A 283 -9.49 9.84 -1.85
CA ASP A 283 -9.73 9.97 -3.30
C ASP A 283 -10.76 8.97 -3.81
N PHE A 284 -10.83 7.80 -3.21
CA PHE A 284 -11.80 6.76 -3.56
C PHE A 284 -12.17 5.90 -2.35
N MET A 285 -13.31 5.23 -2.45
CA MET A 285 -13.77 4.25 -1.48
C MET A 285 -13.38 2.83 -1.93
N ALA A 286 -13.10 1.96 -0.97
CA ALA A 286 -12.73 0.56 -1.22
C ALA A 286 -13.61 -0.42 -0.39
N PRO A 287 -14.92 -0.56 -0.70
CA PRO A 287 -15.79 -1.49 -0.02
C PRO A 287 -15.47 -2.95 -0.36
N GLU A 288 -15.69 -3.84 0.59
CA GLU A 288 -15.49 -5.27 0.41
C GLU A 288 -16.73 -5.98 -0.14
N ARG A 289 -16.52 -7.07 -0.88
CA ARG A 289 -17.52 -8.11 -1.22
C ARG A 289 -18.86 -7.55 -1.69
N GLY A 290 -18.86 -6.89 -2.83
CA GLY A 290 -20.07 -6.35 -3.46
C GLY A 290 -20.50 -4.96 -3.00
N GLY A 291 -19.81 -4.37 -2.02
CA GLY A 291 -19.95 -2.96 -1.66
C GLY A 291 -21.21 -2.58 -0.88
N ASN A 292 -21.98 -3.56 -0.43
CA ASN A 292 -23.25 -3.33 0.27
C ASN A 292 -23.10 -3.28 1.80
N VAL A 293 -22.00 -3.78 2.34
CA VAL A 293 -21.73 -3.81 3.79
C VAL A 293 -20.93 -2.59 4.19
N ARG A 294 -21.53 -1.78 5.07
CA ARG A 294 -20.86 -0.64 5.69
C ARG A 294 -20.18 -1.10 6.98
N VAL A 295 -18.89 -0.86 7.10
CA VAL A 295 -18.15 -1.13 8.32
C VAL A 295 -18.53 -0.08 9.37
N GLY A 296 -18.95 -0.54 10.57
CA GLY A 296 -19.27 0.36 11.68
C GLY A 296 -20.50 1.24 11.45
N ASP A 297 -21.47 0.81 10.66
CA ASP A 297 -22.65 1.59 10.24
C ASP A 297 -23.47 2.21 11.41
N LYS A 298 -23.37 1.64 12.61
CA LYS A 298 -23.99 2.18 13.84
C LYS A 298 -23.19 3.29 14.51
N LEU A 299 -21.95 3.53 14.10
CA LEU A 299 -21.06 4.55 14.67
C LEU A 299 -21.25 5.90 13.96
N PRO A 300 -21.52 7.00 14.69
CA PRO A 300 -21.68 8.32 14.06
C PRO A 300 -20.49 8.75 13.18
N VAL A 301 -19.26 8.42 13.60
CA VAL A 301 -18.05 8.70 12.82
C VAL A 301 -18.06 7.96 11.48
N ALA A 302 -18.47 6.70 11.45
CA ALA A 302 -18.56 5.90 10.23
C ALA A 302 -19.65 6.42 9.29
N GLN A 303 -20.81 6.80 9.83
CA GLN A 303 -21.90 7.41 9.06
C GLN A 303 -21.44 8.72 8.41
N LYS A 304 -20.81 9.61 9.20
CA LYS A 304 -20.25 10.87 8.69
C LYS A 304 -19.22 10.63 7.59
N ALA A 305 -18.27 9.72 7.82
CA ALA A 305 -17.23 9.37 6.84
C ALA A 305 -17.84 8.85 5.53
N TYR A 306 -18.85 7.97 5.61
CA TYR A 306 -19.56 7.47 4.44
C TYR A 306 -20.26 8.59 3.66
N GLU A 307 -20.99 9.48 4.34
CA GLU A 307 -21.70 10.59 3.69
C GLU A 307 -20.74 11.53 2.94
N LEU A 308 -19.55 11.78 3.50
CA LEU A 308 -18.53 12.60 2.87
C LEU A 308 -17.89 11.95 1.63
N ASN A 309 -17.93 10.61 1.53
CA ASN A 309 -17.22 9.85 0.50
C ASN A 309 -18.13 9.12 -0.51
N LYS A 310 -19.44 8.98 -0.26
CA LYS A 310 -20.35 8.12 -1.03
C LYS A 310 -20.41 8.37 -2.53
N ASN A 311 -20.11 9.60 -2.97
CA ASN A 311 -20.11 10.02 -4.38
C ASN A 311 -18.73 9.91 -5.05
N LYS A 312 -17.71 9.45 -4.35
CA LYS A 312 -16.36 9.28 -4.91
C LYS A 312 -16.27 8.00 -5.73
N PRO A 313 -15.23 7.89 -6.58
CA PRO A 313 -14.88 6.64 -7.24
C PRO A 313 -14.85 5.47 -6.25
N LYS A 314 -15.12 4.28 -6.73
CA LYS A 314 -15.16 3.08 -5.89
C LYS A 314 -14.36 1.95 -6.50
N GLU A 315 -13.75 1.19 -5.61
CA GLU A 315 -13.04 -0.03 -5.91
C GLU A 315 -13.62 -1.15 -5.03
N ILE A 316 -14.27 -2.14 -5.65
CA ILE A 316 -14.81 -3.28 -4.91
C ILE A 316 -13.71 -4.32 -4.73
N CYS A 317 -13.32 -4.59 -3.46
CA CYS A 317 -12.35 -5.63 -3.16
C CYS A 317 -13.03 -7.00 -3.02
N ASN A 318 -12.47 -8.01 -3.67
CA ASN A 318 -12.85 -9.41 -3.49
C ASN A 318 -11.61 -10.31 -3.50
N THR A 319 -11.77 -11.61 -3.24
CA THR A 319 -10.62 -12.53 -3.13
C THR A 319 -10.83 -13.79 -3.97
N MET A 320 -9.73 -14.31 -4.52
CA MET A 320 -9.69 -15.61 -5.23
C MET A 320 -10.02 -16.79 -4.31
N GLN A 321 -9.86 -16.62 -3.00
CA GLN A 321 -10.19 -17.61 -1.98
C GLN A 321 -11.59 -17.31 -1.41
N PRO A 322 -12.69 -17.88 -1.94
CA PRO A 322 -14.04 -17.54 -1.49
C PRO A 322 -14.30 -17.98 -0.06
N HIS A 323 -15.22 -17.30 0.60
CA HIS A 323 -15.75 -17.76 1.88
C HIS A 323 -16.76 -18.88 1.64
N LEU A 324 -16.41 -20.10 2.02
CA LEU A 324 -17.25 -21.28 1.77
C LEU A 324 -18.36 -21.38 2.84
N PRO A 325 -19.59 -21.85 2.49
CA PRO A 325 -20.62 -22.18 3.46
C PRO A 325 -20.11 -23.17 4.51
N GLY A 326 -20.34 -22.87 5.81
CA GLY A 326 -19.85 -23.69 6.92
C GLY A 326 -18.36 -23.56 7.21
N PHE A 327 -17.63 -22.70 6.48
CA PHE A 327 -16.24 -22.43 6.75
C PHE A 327 -16.09 -21.51 7.99
N HIS A 328 -15.45 -22.02 9.01
CA HIS A 328 -15.16 -21.31 10.25
C HIS A 328 -13.66 -21.06 10.47
N GLY A 329 -12.86 -21.31 9.45
CA GLY A 329 -11.39 -21.42 9.52
C GLY A 329 -10.63 -20.13 9.21
N GLY A 330 -11.05 -18.98 9.73
CA GLY A 330 -10.24 -17.77 9.61
C GLY A 330 -10.54 -16.92 8.37
N SER A 331 -9.62 -16.03 8.02
CA SER A 331 -9.74 -15.14 6.89
C SER A 331 -9.19 -15.75 5.58
N THR A 332 -9.61 -15.21 4.46
CA THR A 332 -9.27 -15.70 3.11
C THR A 332 -8.58 -14.65 2.23
N TRP A 333 -8.06 -13.56 2.81
CA TRP A 333 -7.24 -12.59 2.07
C TRP A 333 -5.80 -13.08 1.95
N GLY A 334 -5.14 -13.45 3.06
CA GLY A 334 -3.88 -14.19 3.04
C GLY A 334 -4.11 -15.66 2.68
N TYR A 335 -3.05 -16.38 2.32
CA TYR A 335 -3.13 -17.79 2.00
C TYR A 335 -3.82 -18.61 3.11
N ASN A 336 -4.85 -19.34 2.72
CA ASN A 336 -5.56 -20.25 3.60
C ASN A 336 -5.67 -21.63 2.92
N LYS A 337 -4.89 -22.59 3.42
CA LYS A 337 -4.80 -23.94 2.88
C LYS A 337 -6.15 -24.68 2.86
N ALA A 338 -7.08 -24.32 3.74
CA ALA A 338 -8.40 -24.95 3.76
C ALA A 338 -9.27 -24.60 2.53
N ILE A 339 -8.84 -23.63 1.73
CA ILE A 339 -9.53 -23.18 0.50
C ILE A 339 -8.87 -23.78 -0.77
N ASP A 340 -7.78 -24.51 -0.64
CA ASP A 340 -7.15 -25.20 -1.78
C ASP A 340 -8.20 -26.09 -2.48
N GLY A 341 -8.22 -26.06 -3.81
CA GLY A 341 -9.23 -26.74 -4.63
C GLY A 341 -10.50 -25.93 -4.89
N HIS A 342 -10.71 -24.81 -4.20
CA HIS A 342 -11.93 -24.00 -4.25
C HIS A 342 -11.73 -22.56 -4.72
N HIS A 343 -10.54 -22.19 -5.23
CA HIS A 343 -10.30 -20.84 -5.75
C HIS A 343 -11.24 -20.53 -6.92
N LEU A 344 -11.60 -19.26 -7.08
CA LEU A 344 -12.48 -18.78 -8.14
C LEU A 344 -11.97 -19.20 -9.52
N LYS A 345 -12.89 -19.62 -10.38
CA LYS A 345 -12.61 -19.97 -11.77
C LYS A 345 -12.93 -18.78 -12.68
N VAL A 346 -12.55 -18.86 -13.93
CA VAL A 346 -12.71 -17.79 -14.95
C VAL A 346 -14.13 -17.24 -14.99
N LYS A 347 -15.16 -18.11 -14.95
CA LYS A 347 -16.57 -17.67 -14.98
C LYS A 347 -16.90 -16.76 -13.80
N GLU A 348 -16.52 -17.15 -12.59
CA GLU A 348 -16.80 -16.41 -11.36
C GLU A 348 -16.06 -15.04 -11.35
N VAL A 349 -14.82 -15.01 -11.87
CA VAL A 349 -14.08 -13.74 -12.03
C VAL A 349 -14.77 -12.82 -13.04
N HIS A 350 -15.28 -13.36 -14.16
CA HIS A 350 -16.06 -12.56 -15.11
C HIS A 350 -17.36 -12.01 -14.51
N GLU A 351 -18.04 -12.80 -13.69
CA GLU A 351 -19.27 -12.36 -12.97
C GLU A 351 -18.94 -11.18 -12.02
N LEU A 352 -17.83 -11.26 -11.25
CA LEU A 352 -17.37 -10.16 -10.39
C LEU A 352 -16.99 -8.91 -11.19
N LEU A 353 -16.31 -9.06 -12.33
CA LEU A 353 -15.97 -7.95 -13.21
C LEU A 353 -17.22 -7.28 -13.78
N GLN A 354 -18.16 -8.08 -14.23
CA GLN A 354 -19.45 -7.57 -14.74
C GLN A 354 -20.23 -6.82 -13.65
N GLU A 355 -20.28 -7.35 -12.44
CA GLU A 355 -20.92 -6.69 -11.31
C GLU A 355 -20.26 -5.35 -10.96
N ALA A 356 -18.93 -5.31 -10.91
CA ALA A 356 -18.19 -4.08 -10.63
C ALA A 356 -18.44 -3.02 -11.74
N ASN A 357 -18.37 -3.42 -13.01
CA ASN A 357 -18.62 -2.54 -14.15
C ASN A 357 -20.04 -1.98 -14.17
N GLN A 358 -21.06 -2.79 -13.87
CA GLN A 358 -22.46 -2.35 -13.76
C GLN A 358 -22.66 -1.31 -12.65
N LYS A 359 -21.84 -1.36 -11.61
CA LYS A 359 -21.83 -0.39 -10.51
C LYS A 359 -20.92 0.83 -10.76
N GLY A 360 -20.25 0.90 -11.91
CA GLY A 360 -19.26 1.95 -12.21
C GLY A 360 -18.06 1.92 -11.25
N CYS A 361 -17.63 0.72 -10.83
CA CYS A 361 -16.54 0.51 -9.88
C CYS A 361 -15.39 -0.26 -10.52
N ASN A 362 -14.17 -0.03 -10.03
CA ASN A 362 -13.07 -0.95 -10.27
C ASN A 362 -13.29 -2.25 -9.48
N LEU A 363 -12.80 -3.38 -10.00
CA LEU A 363 -12.62 -4.62 -9.24
C LEU A 363 -11.17 -4.73 -8.79
N LEU A 364 -10.94 -4.90 -7.49
CA LEU A 364 -9.65 -5.27 -6.92
C LEU A 364 -9.72 -6.72 -6.43
N LEU A 365 -9.11 -7.66 -7.17
CA LEU A 365 -9.22 -9.10 -6.91
C LEU A 365 -7.94 -9.64 -6.25
N ASN A 366 -8.10 -10.15 -5.04
CA ASN A 366 -7.00 -10.53 -4.19
C ASN A 366 -6.50 -11.96 -4.45
N ILE A 367 -5.18 -12.12 -4.36
CA ILE A 367 -4.48 -13.39 -4.18
C ILE A 367 -3.81 -13.45 -2.81
N GLY A 368 -3.72 -14.65 -2.25
CA GLY A 368 -2.90 -14.95 -1.06
C GLY A 368 -1.70 -15.83 -1.48
N PRO A 369 -0.51 -15.26 -1.67
CA PRO A 369 0.67 -16.03 -2.03
C PRO A 369 1.00 -17.13 -1.02
N LEU A 370 1.52 -18.25 -1.52
CA LEU A 370 1.99 -19.40 -0.75
C LEU A 370 3.09 -19.02 0.25
N PRO A 371 3.47 -19.87 1.20
CA PRO A 371 4.48 -19.59 2.20
C PRO A 371 5.81 -19.08 1.65
N ASP A 372 6.23 -19.56 0.48
CA ASP A 372 7.45 -19.12 -0.21
C ASP A 372 7.28 -17.86 -1.05
N GLY A 373 6.06 -17.30 -1.11
CA GLY A 373 5.73 -16.10 -1.89
C GLY A 373 5.30 -16.36 -3.33
N SER A 374 5.29 -17.59 -3.80
CA SER A 374 4.78 -17.95 -5.13
C SER A 374 3.26 -17.78 -5.21
N VAL A 375 2.77 -17.49 -6.42
CA VAL A 375 1.32 -17.42 -6.67
C VAL A 375 0.73 -18.82 -6.66
N HIS A 376 -0.45 -18.99 -6.07
CA HIS A 376 -1.14 -20.28 -6.01
C HIS A 376 -1.44 -20.83 -7.43
N PRO A 377 -1.21 -22.12 -7.70
CA PRO A 377 -1.40 -22.68 -9.04
C PRO A 377 -2.81 -22.50 -9.62
N GLU A 378 -3.85 -22.53 -8.76
CA GLU A 378 -5.22 -22.30 -9.22
C GLU A 378 -5.42 -20.85 -9.68
N ASP A 379 -4.82 -19.87 -9.00
CA ASP A 379 -4.89 -18.45 -9.39
C ASP A 379 -4.15 -18.23 -10.71
N ILE A 380 -2.95 -18.84 -10.88
CA ILE A 380 -2.20 -18.80 -12.14
C ILE A 380 -3.07 -19.36 -13.28
N LYS A 381 -3.71 -20.51 -13.07
CA LYS A 381 -4.57 -21.15 -14.07
C LYS A 381 -5.73 -20.23 -14.47
N THR A 382 -6.41 -19.66 -13.51
CA THR A 382 -7.56 -18.77 -13.75
C THR A 382 -7.13 -17.52 -14.48
N PHE A 383 -6.13 -16.77 -13.97
CA PHE A 383 -5.70 -15.51 -14.58
C PHE A 383 -5.07 -15.70 -15.96
N SER A 384 -4.35 -16.80 -16.20
CA SER A 384 -3.81 -17.10 -17.52
C SER A 384 -4.90 -17.42 -18.56
N SER A 385 -6.10 -17.74 -18.12
CA SER A 385 -7.23 -18.15 -18.97
C SER A 385 -8.26 -17.04 -19.17
N ILE A 386 -8.16 -15.91 -18.44
CA ILE A 386 -8.99 -14.72 -18.66
C ILE A 386 -8.60 -14.14 -20.01
N LYS A 387 -9.54 -14.12 -20.96
CA LYS A 387 -9.38 -13.44 -22.25
C LYS A 387 -9.79 -11.97 -22.07
N LYS A 388 -9.00 -11.08 -22.64
CA LYS A 388 -9.35 -9.66 -22.76
C LYS A 388 -10.61 -9.47 -23.61
#